data_cf1533f6d09070eb0d9053999ad6e538
#
_entry.id   cf1533f6d09070eb0d9053999ad6e538
#
_cell.length_a   1.000
_cell.length_b   1.000
_cell.length_c   1.000
_cell.angle_alpha   90.00
_cell.angle_beta   90.00
_cell.angle_gamma   90.00
#
_symmetry.space_group_name_H-M   'P 1'
#
loop_
_entity.id
_entity.type
_entity.pdbx_description
1 polymer ?
#
loop_
_entity_poly.entity_id
_entity_poly.type
_entity_poly.pdbx_seq_one_letter_code
_entity_poly.pdbx_strand_id
1 'polypeptide(L)'
;IESFLRSGKVDLVSFMDHTPGQGQYRDLLVFGDTLKGYRDVSDEDVRDIVRQQQESQKLTYAQITALAAVARERGVSIASHDDDSEDKLAFMDGLEATISEFPISLDIARAARARGMHTIAGAPNVMLGHSHSGNLSAREAVQAGAIDVLCSDYYPAALLDAVFTLRDQCGLDIAKAFALVT
;
A
#
# COMPACT_ATOMS: atom_id res chain seq x y z
N ILE A 1 9.48 -13.57 -11.07
CA ILE A 1 8.06 -13.41 -10.69
C ILE A 1 7.22 -14.52 -11.33
N GLU A 2 7.20 -14.66 -12.66
CA GLU A 2 6.36 -15.63 -13.37
C GLU A 2 6.51 -17.07 -12.84
N SER A 3 7.73 -17.52 -12.58
CA SER A 3 7.99 -18.87 -12.03
C SER A 3 7.34 -19.09 -10.68
N PHE A 4 7.26 -18.05 -9.83
CA PHE A 4 6.56 -18.13 -8.55
C PHE A 4 5.05 -18.20 -8.74
N LEU A 5 4.47 -17.38 -9.61
CA LEU A 5 3.04 -17.45 -9.94
C LEU A 5 2.64 -18.82 -10.44
N ARG A 6 3.47 -19.44 -11.28
CA ARG A 6 3.23 -20.80 -11.81
C ARG A 6 3.49 -21.93 -10.82
N SER A 7 4.11 -21.66 -9.67
CA SER A 7 4.49 -22.69 -8.68
C SER A 7 3.31 -23.25 -7.89
N GLY A 8 2.16 -22.58 -7.87
CA GLY A 8 1.01 -22.93 -7.01
C GLY A 8 1.24 -22.69 -5.53
N LYS A 9 2.24 -21.86 -5.16
CA LYS A 9 2.59 -21.52 -3.79
C LYS A 9 2.37 -20.03 -3.47
N VAL A 10 1.69 -19.31 -4.35
CA VAL A 10 1.42 -17.88 -4.24
C VAL A 10 -0.08 -17.68 -4.38
N ASP A 11 -0.69 -17.02 -3.41
CA ASP A 11 -2.11 -16.71 -3.36
C ASP A 11 -2.40 -15.26 -3.74
N LEU A 12 -1.40 -14.38 -3.60
CA LEU A 12 -1.50 -12.95 -3.90
C LEU A 12 -0.21 -12.45 -4.57
N VAL A 13 -0.34 -11.61 -5.58
CA VAL A 13 0.75 -10.79 -6.13
C VAL A 13 0.40 -9.31 -6.01
N SER A 14 1.31 -8.54 -5.43
CA SER A 14 1.18 -7.09 -5.32
C SER A 14 2.15 -6.40 -6.28
N PHE A 15 1.62 -5.51 -7.13
CA PHE A 15 2.41 -4.69 -8.02
C PHE A 15 2.77 -3.38 -7.35
N MET A 16 4.03 -3.27 -6.94
CA MET A 16 4.56 -2.19 -6.13
C MET A 16 5.71 -1.48 -6.85
N ASP A 17 5.72 -0.15 -6.81
CA ASP A 17 6.82 0.69 -7.28
C ASP A 17 7.12 1.80 -6.27
N HIS A 18 8.18 1.62 -5.47
CA HIS A 18 8.63 2.58 -4.46
C HIS A 18 9.70 3.56 -5.02
N THR A 19 9.67 3.85 -6.31
CA THR A 19 10.56 4.85 -6.88
C THR A 19 10.32 6.21 -6.28
N PRO A 20 11.35 6.92 -5.78
CA PRO A 20 11.20 8.26 -5.26
C PRO A 20 10.62 9.24 -6.29
N GLY A 21 9.67 10.07 -5.86
CA GLY A 21 8.93 11.02 -6.69
C GLY A 21 7.52 10.55 -7.08
N GLN A 22 7.08 9.38 -6.63
CA GLN A 22 5.73 8.85 -6.85
C GLN A 22 5.26 7.99 -5.67
N GLY A 23 3.97 7.62 -5.66
CA GLY A 23 3.37 6.74 -4.66
C GLY A 23 3.68 7.18 -3.23
N GLN A 24 4.15 6.26 -2.41
CA GLN A 24 4.51 6.51 -1.02
C GLN A 24 5.52 7.66 -0.85
N TYR A 25 6.49 7.78 -1.74
CA TYR A 25 7.59 8.75 -1.66
C TYR A 25 7.50 9.85 -2.73
N ARG A 26 6.29 10.36 -2.97
CA ARG A 26 6.06 11.50 -3.88
C ARG A 26 6.80 12.76 -3.42
N ASP A 27 7.01 12.92 -2.11
CA ASP A 27 7.83 13.99 -1.52
C ASP A 27 9.25 13.46 -1.28
N LEU A 28 10.22 14.00 -2.03
CA LEU A 28 11.62 13.61 -1.94
C LEU A 28 12.28 14.03 -0.62
N LEU A 29 11.75 15.06 0.08
CA LEU A 29 12.25 15.46 1.40
C LEU A 29 11.88 14.36 2.41
N VAL A 30 10.64 13.90 2.40
CA VAL A 30 10.17 12.80 3.26
C VAL A 30 10.96 11.53 2.99
N PHE A 31 11.26 11.22 1.73
CA PHE A 31 12.12 10.09 1.38
C PHE A 31 13.53 10.25 1.96
N GLY A 32 14.13 11.43 1.83
CA GLY A 32 15.46 11.73 2.39
C GLY A 32 15.50 11.59 3.91
N ASP A 33 14.52 12.13 4.62
CA ASP A 33 14.41 12.03 6.08
C ASP A 33 14.21 10.58 6.53
N THR A 34 13.42 9.81 5.79
CA THR A 34 13.23 8.37 6.05
C THR A 34 14.55 7.61 5.89
N LEU A 35 15.30 7.85 4.81
CA LEU A 35 16.61 7.21 4.62
C LEU A 35 17.58 7.52 5.74
N LYS A 36 17.66 8.79 6.16
CA LYS A 36 18.52 9.23 7.27
C LYS A 36 18.09 8.63 8.62
N GLY A 37 16.80 8.32 8.79
CA GLY A 37 16.31 7.63 9.98
C GLY A 37 16.77 6.17 10.07
N TYR A 38 17.06 5.52 8.94
CA TYR A 38 17.50 4.13 8.90
C TYR A 38 18.99 3.94 8.64
N ARG A 39 19.67 4.95 8.08
CA ARG A 39 21.08 4.89 7.67
C ARG A 39 21.78 6.19 7.96
N ASP A 40 23.04 6.10 8.33
CA ASP A 40 23.91 7.27 8.41
C ASP A 40 24.34 7.66 6.98
N VAL A 41 23.58 8.55 6.36
CA VAL A 41 23.79 9.01 4.98
C VAL A 41 23.74 10.53 4.91
N SER A 42 24.60 11.11 4.07
CA SER A 42 24.63 12.56 3.79
C SER A 42 23.50 12.97 2.81
N ASP A 43 23.29 14.28 2.66
CA ASP A 43 22.38 14.79 1.62
C ASP A 43 22.84 14.47 0.20
N GLU A 44 24.14 14.31 -0.02
CA GLU A 44 24.70 13.90 -1.30
C GLU A 44 24.39 12.43 -1.60
N ASP A 45 24.59 11.56 -0.60
CA ASP A 45 24.22 10.14 -0.72
C ASP A 45 22.72 9.96 -1.02
N VAL A 46 21.86 10.75 -0.35
CA VAL A 46 20.40 10.72 -0.60
C VAL A 46 20.09 11.08 -2.07
N ARG A 47 20.73 12.14 -2.61
CA ARG A 47 20.54 12.54 -4.01
C ARG A 47 21.00 11.46 -4.98
N ASP A 48 22.12 10.81 -4.69
CA ASP A 48 22.66 9.75 -5.52
C ASP A 48 21.76 8.48 -5.47
N ILE A 49 21.26 8.12 -4.30
CA ILE A 49 20.30 7.03 -4.13
C ILE A 49 19.01 7.31 -4.91
N VAL A 50 18.46 8.52 -4.81
CA VAL A 50 17.26 8.93 -5.57
C VAL A 50 17.49 8.76 -7.07
N ARG A 51 18.62 9.30 -7.59
CA ARG A 51 18.96 9.21 -9.01
C ARG A 51 19.10 7.74 -9.46
N GLN A 52 19.84 6.93 -8.69
CA GLN A 52 20.04 5.52 -8.99
C GLN A 52 18.73 4.75 -9.01
N GLN A 53 17.81 5.01 -8.07
CA GLN A 53 16.52 4.37 -8.03
C GLN A 53 15.60 4.81 -9.19
N GLN A 54 15.62 6.10 -9.55
CA GLN A 54 14.87 6.63 -10.68
C GLN A 54 15.35 6.06 -12.02
N GLU A 55 16.65 5.84 -12.18
CA GLU A 55 17.27 5.27 -13.38
C GLU A 55 17.25 3.73 -13.41
N SER A 56 16.86 3.07 -12.32
CA SER A 56 16.82 1.61 -12.25
C SER A 56 15.80 1.03 -13.22
N GLN A 57 16.09 -0.17 -13.74
CA GLN A 57 15.18 -0.88 -14.63
C GLN A 57 13.93 -1.32 -13.87
N LYS A 58 12.77 -0.96 -14.38
CA LYS A 58 11.45 -1.28 -13.83
C LYS A 58 10.68 -2.18 -14.78
N LEU A 59 9.63 -2.82 -14.25
CA LEU A 59 8.69 -3.52 -15.09
C LEU A 59 7.93 -2.50 -15.98
N THR A 60 7.86 -2.80 -17.25
CA THR A 60 7.01 -2.04 -18.19
C THR A 60 5.54 -2.40 -17.99
N TYR A 61 4.63 -1.56 -18.43
CA TYR A 61 3.20 -1.86 -18.44
C TYR A 61 2.87 -3.17 -19.15
N ALA A 62 3.55 -3.46 -20.27
CA ALA A 62 3.39 -4.72 -21.00
C ALA A 62 3.81 -5.94 -20.16
N GLN A 63 4.90 -5.82 -19.40
CA GLN A 63 5.35 -6.90 -18.51
C GLN A 63 4.41 -7.09 -17.32
N ILE A 64 3.91 -6.00 -16.73
CA ILE A 64 2.91 -6.06 -15.65
C ILE A 64 1.64 -6.73 -16.18
N THR A 65 1.14 -6.34 -17.36
CA THR A 65 -0.04 -6.95 -17.99
C THR A 65 0.16 -8.45 -18.25
N ALA A 66 1.34 -8.86 -18.73
CA ALA A 66 1.66 -10.27 -18.95
C ALA A 66 1.69 -11.07 -17.64
N LEU A 67 2.27 -10.51 -16.57
CA LEU A 67 2.29 -11.14 -15.25
C LEU A 67 0.90 -11.23 -14.63
N ALA A 68 0.07 -10.19 -14.78
CA ALA A 68 -1.32 -10.19 -14.33
C ALA A 68 -2.14 -11.28 -15.05
N ALA A 69 -1.92 -11.48 -16.36
CA ALA A 69 -2.55 -12.57 -17.10
C ALA A 69 -2.19 -13.96 -16.54
N VAL A 70 -0.91 -14.18 -16.19
CA VAL A 70 -0.47 -15.41 -15.53
C VAL A 70 -1.08 -15.58 -14.14
N ALA A 71 -1.18 -14.48 -13.35
CA ALA A 71 -1.82 -14.52 -12.03
C ALA A 71 -3.28 -14.96 -12.14
N ARG A 72 -4.05 -14.37 -13.05
CA ARG A 72 -5.46 -14.74 -13.31
C ARG A 72 -5.60 -16.19 -13.77
N GLU A 73 -4.77 -16.63 -14.72
CA GLU A 73 -4.74 -18.03 -15.19
C GLU A 73 -4.58 -19.01 -14.03
N ARG A 74 -3.86 -18.63 -12.99
CA ARG A 74 -3.54 -19.44 -11.80
C ARG A 74 -4.47 -19.22 -10.62
N GLY A 75 -5.45 -18.31 -10.72
CA GLY A 75 -6.32 -17.97 -9.61
C GLY A 75 -5.62 -17.21 -8.48
N VAL A 76 -4.48 -16.55 -8.80
CA VAL A 76 -3.73 -15.72 -7.85
C VAL A 76 -4.34 -14.33 -7.85
N SER A 77 -4.71 -13.83 -6.67
CA SER A 77 -5.25 -12.48 -6.49
C SER A 77 -4.23 -11.41 -6.86
N ILE A 78 -4.70 -10.29 -7.40
CA ILE A 78 -3.85 -9.16 -7.79
C ILE A 78 -4.13 -7.97 -6.87
N ALA A 79 -3.07 -7.38 -6.32
CA ALA A 79 -3.11 -6.14 -5.57
C ALA A 79 -2.35 -5.03 -6.30
N SER A 80 -2.87 -3.82 -6.19
CA SER A 80 -2.15 -2.57 -6.43
C SER A 80 -1.57 -2.06 -5.11
N HIS A 81 -0.49 -1.31 -5.15
CA HIS A 81 0.19 -0.79 -3.96
C HIS A 81 0.48 0.70 -4.09
N ASP A 82 0.26 1.47 -3.02
CA ASP A 82 0.47 2.92 -2.98
C ASP A 82 -0.25 3.65 -4.12
N ASP A 83 -1.53 3.36 -4.31
CA ASP A 83 -2.32 4.02 -5.33
C ASP A 83 -2.39 5.53 -5.07
N ASP A 84 -1.98 6.32 -6.06
CA ASP A 84 -1.79 7.77 -5.97
C ASP A 84 -2.63 8.56 -6.98
N SER A 85 -3.28 7.88 -7.91
CA SER A 85 -4.04 8.49 -8.98
C SER A 85 -5.18 7.61 -9.49
N GLU A 86 -6.20 8.25 -10.05
CA GLU A 86 -7.30 7.59 -10.74
C GLU A 86 -6.82 6.80 -11.95
N ASP A 87 -5.79 7.28 -12.65
CA ASP A 87 -5.21 6.60 -13.82
C ASP A 87 -4.54 5.29 -13.42
N LYS A 88 -3.82 5.28 -12.30
CA LYS A 88 -3.24 4.05 -11.75
C LYS A 88 -4.33 3.07 -11.33
N LEU A 89 -5.36 3.53 -10.63
CA LEU A 89 -6.50 2.68 -10.27
C LEU A 89 -7.20 2.11 -11.51
N ALA A 90 -7.42 2.91 -12.55
CA ALA A 90 -8.04 2.46 -13.79
C ALA A 90 -7.18 1.41 -14.51
N PHE A 91 -5.85 1.59 -14.53
CA PHE A 91 -4.93 0.59 -15.08
C PHE A 91 -4.99 -0.72 -14.31
N MET A 92 -4.96 -0.67 -12.98
CA MET A 92 -4.98 -1.87 -12.13
C MET A 92 -6.34 -2.58 -12.17
N ASP A 93 -7.44 -1.83 -12.23
CA ASP A 93 -8.79 -2.36 -12.45
C ASP A 93 -8.88 -3.09 -13.80
N GLY A 94 -8.30 -2.54 -14.87
CA GLY A 94 -8.16 -3.21 -16.17
C GLY A 94 -7.34 -4.51 -16.13
N LEU A 95 -6.53 -4.72 -15.11
CA LEU A 95 -5.81 -5.97 -14.84
C LEU A 95 -6.58 -6.92 -13.90
N GLU A 96 -7.81 -6.55 -13.52
CA GLU A 96 -8.66 -7.27 -12.58
C GLU A 96 -8.05 -7.33 -11.16
N ALA A 97 -7.34 -6.28 -10.75
CA ALA A 97 -6.88 -6.15 -9.36
C ALA A 97 -8.10 -6.02 -8.43
N THR A 98 -8.10 -6.80 -7.37
CA THR A 98 -9.19 -6.84 -6.39
C THR A 98 -8.83 -6.15 -5.07
N ILE A 99 -7.59 -5.71 -4.94
CA ILE A 99 -7.05 -5.15 -3.70
C ILE A 99 -6.26 -3.87 -4.03
N SER A 100 -6.49 -2.81 -3.24
CA SER A 100 -5.70 -1.58 -3.20
C SER A 100 -5.01 -1.48 -1.83
N GLU A 101 -3.70 -1.75 -1.80
CA GLU A 101 -2.88 -1.67 -0.59
C GLU A 101 -2.34 -0.25 -0.41
N PHE A 102 -2.55 0.33 0.75
CA PHE A 102 -2.00 1.62 1.17
C PHE A 102 -2.32 2.79 0.22
N PRO A 103 -3.60 3.02 -0.16
CA PRO A 103 -3.96 4.19 -0.94
C PRO A 103 -3.48 5.45 -0.23
N ILE A 104 -2.87 6.40 -0.97
CA ILE A 104 -2.17 7.53 -0.35
C ILE A 104 -3.07 8.67 0.09
N SER A 105 -4.34 8.68 -0.30
CA SER A 105 -5.33 9.69 0.09
C SER A 105 -6.71 9.08 0.28
N LEU A 106 -7.58 9.80 1.03
CA LEU A 106 -8.94 9.37 1.28
C LEU A 106 -9.76 9.27 -0.03
N ASP A 107 -9.53 10.18 -0.96
CA ASP A 107 -10.23 10.17 -2.25
C ASP A 107 -9.82 8.98 -3.09
N ILE A 108 -8.55 8.61 -3.11
CA ILE A 108 -8.06 7.42 -3.80
C ILE A 108 -8.60 6.14 -3.14
N ALA A 109 -8.63 6.06 -1.80
CA ALA A 109 -9.23 4.93 -1.10
C ALA A 109 -10.72 4.75 -1.45
N ARG A 110 -11.48 5.84 -1.51
CA ARG A 110 -12.87 5.82 -1.94
C ARG A 110 -13.04 5.43 -3.40
N ALA A 111 -12.16 5.92 -4.27
CA ALA A 111 -12.17 5.60 -5.69
C ALA A 111 -11.85 4.12 -5.95
N ALA A 112 -10.92 3.53 -5.20
CA ALA A 112 -10.62 2.09 -5.23
C ALA A 112 -11.86 1.26 -4.83
N ARG A 113 -12.51 1.62 -3.72
CA ARG A 113 -13.75 0.95 -3.28
C ARG A 113 -14.89 1.08 -4.28
N ALA A 114 -15.03 2.24 -4.92
CA ALA A 114 -16.04 2.46 -5.95
C ALA A 114 -15.83 1.56 -7.18
N ARG A 115 -14.61 1.08 -7.41
CA ARG A 115 -14.25 0.08 -8.42
C ARG A 115 -14.42 -1.37 -7.93
N GLY A 116 -14.86 -1.58 -6.69
CA GLY A 116 -15.01 -2.91 -6.09
C GLY A 116 -13.72 -3.52 -5.54
N MET A 117 -12.65 -2.73 -5.42
CA MET A 117 -11.43 -3.19 -4.77
C MET A 117 -11.57 -3.14 -3.24
N HIS A 118 -11.01 -4.12 -2.55
CA HIS A 118 -10.82 -4.08 -1.11
C HIS A 118 -9.62 -3.19 -0.77
N THR A 119 -9.79 -2.29 0.19
CA THR A 119 -8.74 -1.35 0.60
C THR A 119 -8.06 -1.82 1.86
N ILE A 120 -6.72 -1.79 1.87
CA ILE A 120 -5.89 -2.22 3.00
C ILE A 120 -5.08 -1.05 3.54
N ALA A 121 -5.00 -0.93 4.87
CA ALA A 121 -4.10 0.01 5.54
C ALA A 121 -3.25 -0.69 6.60
N GLY A 122 -2.13 -0.08 6.99
CA GLY A 122 -1.24 -0.60 8.01
C GLY A 122 -1.74 -0.34 9.43
N ALA A 123 -1.78 -1.35 10.27
CA ALA A 123 -2.05 -1.20 11.70
C ALA A 123 -1.05 -0.26 12.41
N PRO A 124 0.25 -0.22 12.08
CA PRO A 124 1.17 0.77 12.63
C PRO A 124 0.73 2.22 12.38
N ASN A 125 0.14 2.53 11.22
CA ASN A 125 -0.40 3.86 10.92
C ASN A 125 -1.58 4.20 11.88
N VAL A 126 -2.44 3.23 12.21
CA VAL A 126 -3.47 3.40 13.23
C VAL A 126 -2.84 3.73 14.59
N MET A 127 -1.78 3.01 14.99
CA MET A 127 -1.11 3.22 16.27
C MET A 127 -0.47 4.61 16.36
N LEU A 128 0.23 5.04 15.32
CA LEU A 128 0.89 6.35 15.26
C LEU A 128 -0.12 7.50 15.11
N GLY A 129 -1.30 7.25 14.56
CA GLY A 129 -2.32 8.26 14.26
C GLY A 129 -2.08 9.07 12.98
N HIS A 130 -0.98 8.80 12.31
CA HIS A 130 -0.61 9.42 11.03
C HIS A 130 0.30 8.47 10.23
N SER A 131 0.38 8.68 8.92
CA SER A 131 1.37 8.01 8.08
C SER A 131 2.77 8.56 8.34
N HIS A 132 3.76 7.68 8.43
CA HIS A 132 5.17 8.10 8.51
C HIS A 132 5.67 8.81 7.23
N SER A 133 5.02 8.58 6.10
CA SER A 133 5.32 9.23 4.81
C SER A 133 4.47 10.50 4.57
N GLY A 134 3.66 10.95 5.55
CA GLY A 134 2.78 12.11 5.38
C GLY A 134 1.57 11.86 4.47
N ASN A 135 1.27 10.61 4.13
CA ASN A 135 0.12 10.18 3.33
C ASN A 135 -1.14 10.00 4.20
N LEU A 136 -2.09 9.19 3.73
CA LEU A 136 -3.37 8.95 4.41
C LEU A 136 -3.21 8.47 5.85
N SER A 137 -3.96 9.09 6.78
CA SER A 137 -4.14 8.56 8.14
C SER A 137 -5.09 7.35 8.08
N ALA A 138 -4.63 6.20 8.56
CA ALA A 138 -5.46 5.00 8.63
C ALA A 138 -6.67 5.19 9.57
N ARG A 139 -6.53 5.98 10.66
CA ARG A 139 -7.65 6.30 11.55
C ARG A 139 -8.75 7.06 10.82
N GLU A 140 -8.37 8.12 10.09
CA GLU A 140 -9.29 8.93 9.32
C GLU A 140 -9.99 8.09 8.23
N ALA A 141 -9.24 7.27 7.52
CA ALA A 141 -9.76 6.41 6.46
C ALA A 141 -10.73 5.34 6.99
N VAL A 142 -10.42 4.72 8.15
CA VAL A 142 -11.33 3.77 8.81
C VAL A 142 -12.60 4.47 9.28
N GLN A 143 -12.51 5.65 9.93
CA GLN A 143 -13.68 6.42 10.35
C GLN A 143 -14.56 6.84 9.16
N ALA A 144 -13.95 7.13 8.02
CA ALA A 144 -14.65 7.44 6.77
C ALA A 144 -15.23 6.20 6.07
N GLY A 145 -15.02 4.99 6.60
CA GLY A 145 -15.45 3.74 5.99
C GLY A 145 -14.73 3.43 4.66
N ALA A 146 -13.51 3.93 4.51
CA ALA A 146 -12.74 3.81 3.28
C ALA A 146 -11.67 2.69 3.32
N ILE A 147 -11.57 1.96 4.43
CA ILE A 147 -10.65 0.81 4.61
C ILE A 147 -11.45 -0.42 5.01
N ASP A 148 -11.16 -1.53 4.36
CA ASP A 148 -11.79 -2.83 4.61
C ASP A 148 -10.96 -3.73 5.51
N VAL A 149 -9.62 -3.64 5.42
CA VAL A 149 -8.69 -4.54 6.10
C VAL A 149 -7.51 -3.76 6.70
N LEU A 150 -7.08 -4.18 7.87
CA LEU A 150 -5.79 -3.76 8.45
C LEU A 150 -4.81 -4.91 8.38
N CYS A 151 -3.61 -4.65 7.86
CA CYS A 151 -2.50 -5.59 7.89
C CYS A 151 -1.46 -5.19 8.96
N SER A 152 -0.66 -6.15 9.38
CA SER A 152 0.42 -5.91 10.37
C SER A 152 1.56 -5.07 9.82
N ASP A 153 1.70 -5.02 8.48
CA ASP A 153 2.82 -4.41 7.82
C ASP A 153 4.15 -4.94 8.42
N TYR A 154 5.04 -4.06 8.86
CA TYR A 154 6.34 -4.42 9.47
C TYR A 154 6.26 -4.72 10.99
N TYR A 155 5.08 -4.53 11.64
CA TYR A 155 4.96 -4.70 13.09
C TYR A 155 3.74 -5.58 13.47
N PRO A 156 3.91 -6.91 13.56
CA PRO A 156 2.81 -7.85 13.79
C PRO A 156 1.98 -7.57 15.05
N ALA A 157 2.60 -7.07 16.12
CA ALA A 157 1.89 -6.76 17.37
C ALA A 157 0.88 -5.60 17.21
N ALA A 158 1.04 -4.73 16.21
CA ALA A 158 0.17 -3.59 16.00
C ALA A 158 -1.28 -3.98 15.67
N LEU A 159 -1.55 -5.16 15.13
CA LEU A 159 -2.92 -5.56 14.73
C LEU A 159 -3.90 -5.50 15.90
N LEU A 160 -3.58 -6.14 17.01
CA LEU A 160 -4.47 -6.16 18.17
C LEU A 160 -4.55 -4.78 18.84
N ASP A 161 -3.42 -4.09 18.97
CA ASP A 161 -3.37 -2.75 19.56
C ASP A 161 -4.16 -1.74 18.72
N ALA A 162 -4.14 -1.87 17.38
CA ALA A 162 -4.92 -1.04 16.48
C ALA A 162 -6.44 -1.20 16.69
N VAL A 163 -6.92 -2.43 16.95
CA VAL A 163 -8.34 -2.68 17.28
C VAL A 163 -8.77 -1.87 18.49
N PHE A 164 -8.00 -1.94 19.59
CA PHE A 164 -8.32 -1.19 20.80
C PHE A 164 -8.13 0.32 20.61
N THR A 165 -7.13 0.74 19.87
CA THR A 165 -6.91 2.15 19.52
C THR A 165 -8.11 2.73 18.75
N LEU A 166 -8.64 2.01 17.77
CA LEU A 166 -9.81 2.43 17.00
C LEU A 166 -11.06 2.52 17.89
N ARG A 167 -11.25 1.57 18.82
CA ARG A 167 -12.35 1.66 19.80
C ARG A 167 -12.18 2.88 20.71
N ASP A 168 -11.03 3.03 21.33
CA ASP A 168 -10.84 3.98 22.46
C ASP A 168 -10.63 5.42 21.99
N GLN A 169 -9.99 5.61 20.84
CA GLN A 169 -9.63 6.94 20.33
C GLN A 169 -10.49 7.39 19.13
N CYS A 170 -11.09 6.45 18.40
CA CYS A 170 -11.93 6.77 17.24
C CYS A 170 -13.41 6.46 17.47
N GLY A 171 -13.78 5.87 18.62
CA GLY A 171 -15.16 5.52 18.96
C GLY A 171 -15.75 4.42 18.06
N LEU A 172 -14.90 3.62 17.43
CA LEU A 172 -15.38 2.53 16.57
C LEU A 172 -15.95 1.40 17.43
N ASP A 173 -17.06 0.83 16.99
CA ASP A 173 -17.61 -0.38 17.63
C ASP A 173 -16.57 -1.51 17.61
N ILE A 174 -16.44 -2.23 18.73
CA ILE A 174 -15.39 -3.24 18.90
C ILE A 174 -15.51 -4.39 17.90
N ALA A 175 -16.72 -4.80 17.55
CA ALA A 175 -16.92 -5.86 16.57
C ALA A 175 -16.51 -5.40 15.17
N LYS A 176 -16.80 -4.13 14.81
CA LYS A 176 -16.32 -3.52 13.56
C LYS A 176 -14.80 -3.39 13.55
N ALA A 177 -14.19 -3.04 14.68
CA ALA A 177 -12.73 -2.95 14.77
C ALA A 177 -12.07 -4.32 14.60
N PHE A 178 -12.62 -5.38 15.19
CA PHE A 178 -12.14 -6.75 14.97
C PHE A 178 -12.34 -7.22 13.52
N ALA A 179 -13.43 -6.86 12.88
CA ALA A 179 -13.69 -7.23 11.48
C ALA A 179 -12.64 -6.69 10.50
N LEU A 180 -11.88 -5.65 10.87
CA LEU A 180 -10.78 -5.12 10.04
C LEU A 180 -9.52 -6.00 10.08
N VAL A 181 -9.40 -6.94 11.04
CA VAL A 181 -8.18 -7.75 11.25
C VAL A 181 -8.46 -9.27 11.18
N THR A 182 -9.69 -9.65 10.87
CA THR A 182 -10.17 -11.03 10.71
C THR A 182 -10.87 -11.19 9.35
#